data_4dfb75b77e4616e5a1f7f0644c9c564f
#
_entry.id   4dfb75b77e4616e5a1f7f0644c9c564f
#
_cell.length_a   1.000
_cell.length_b   1.000
_cell.length_c   1.000
_cell.angle_alpha   90.00
_cell.angle_beta   90.00
_cell.angle_gamma   90.00
#
_symmetry.space_group_name_H-M   'P 1'
#
loop_
_entity.id
_entity.type
_entity.pdbx_description
1 polymer ?
#
loop_
_entity_poly.entity_id
_entity_poly.type
_entity_poly.pdbx_seq_one_letter_code
_entity_poly.pdbx_strand_id
1 'polypeptide(L)'
;MSKKQAIETFNEELHISYSQIFCFTTCPLKHRFQYVEGRPPERISISLPFGSAIHSAIEVAYTALKNHGRTEPLEALCECFETSLELDLEHSEVPVIFKKETPDHKGAVAMGNAMLKVFHESIPQIVQNIQEIVAVELPLTAKLYTEDGQPTEFKLSGILDLVIRDKKGEIVVVDNKTASKAMAKSTADDSGQMTAYSYLLAANRYVFPTSPVKCQFDILRKLVTPKREIVQTIRSSQDRKRFAKVANRVLAAIENGMVYPQSSWMCADCAYSNACKAW
;
A
#
# COMPACT_ATOMS: atom_id res chain seq x y z
N MET A 1 -18.29 13.69 -5.39
CA MET A 1 -18.35 12.22 -5.54
C MET A 1 -18.00 11.63 -4.18
N SER A 2 -18.78 10.72 -3.63
CA SER A 2 -18.45 10.09 -2.35
C SER A 2 -17.25 9.13 -2.52
N LYS A 3 -16.52 8.82 -1.43
CA LYS A 3 -15.41 7.84 -1.45
C LYS A 3 -15.86 6.50 -2.05
N LYS A 4 -17.07 6.06 -1.71
CA LYS A 4 -17.68 4.82 -2.25
C LYS A 4 -17.88 4.88 -3.76
N GLN A 5 -18.44 5.98 -4.29
CA GLN A 5 -18.60 6.18 -5.73
C GLN A 5 -17.25 6.28 -6.46
N ALA A 6 -16.25 6.93 -5.85
CA ALA A 6 -14.90 6.99 -6.42
C ALA A 6 -14.24 5.60 -6.49
N ILE A 7 -14.43 4.75 -5.49
CA ILE A 7 -13.92 3.37 -5.47
C ILE A 7 -14.69 2.49 -6.47
N GLU A 8 -16.00 2.62 -6.57
CA GLU A 8 -16.83 1.89 -7.56
C GLU A 8 -16.39 2.24 -8.98
N THR A 9 -16.32 3.52 -9.32
CA THR A 9 -15.82 3.98 -10.64
C THR A 9 -14.38 3.53 -10.90
N PHE A 10 -13.54 3.53 -9.86
CA PHE A 10 -12.17 3.06 -9.92
C PHE A 10 -12.07 1.57 -10.28
N ASN A 11 -13.01 0.74 -9.79
CA ASN A 11 -13.02 -0.70 -10.04
C ASN A 11 -13.64 -1.09 -11.39
N GLU A 12 -14.43 -0.22 -12.00
CA GLU A 12 -15.09 -0.48 -13.30
C GLU A 12 -14.18 -0.22 -14.51
N GLU A 13 -13.12 0.57 -14.37
CA GLU A 13 -12.22 0.88 -15.49
C GLU A 13 -11.07 -0.15 -15.56
N LEU A 14 -10.72 -0.56 -16.80
CA LEU A 14 -9.52 -1.35 -17.05
C LEU A 14 -8.27 -0.61 -16.57
N HIS A 15 -7.69 -1.06 -15.49
CA HIS A 15 -6.52 -0.45 -14.91
C HIS A 15 -5.52 -1.50 -14.41
N ILE A 16 -4.28 -1.11 -14.30
CA ILE A 16 -3.26 -1.86 -13.60
C ILE A 16 -2.83 -1.11 -12.33
N SER A 17 -2.71 -1.81 -11.22
CA SER A 17 -2.13 -1.27 -9.99
C SER A 17 -0.67 -1.67 -9.85
N TYR A 18 0.07 -0.95 -8.98
CA TYR A 18 1.42 -1.40 -8.61
C TYR A 18 1.42 -2.82 -8.03
N SER A 19 0.40 -3.18 -7.24
CA SER A 19 0.29 -4.53 -6.67
C SER A 19 0.19 -5.62 -7.74
N GLN A 20 -0.51 -5.37 -8.84
CA GLN A 20 -0.58 -6.28 -9.98
C GLN A 20 0.77 -6.36 -10.71
N ILE A 21 1.43 -5.22 -10.96
CA ILE A 21 2.77 -5.17 -11.58
C ILE A 21 3.75 -5.95 -10.71
N PHE A 22 3.76 -5.72 -9.41
CA PHE A 22 4.63 -6.41 -8.46
C PHE A 22 4.33 -7.92 -8.40
N CYS A 23 3.05 -8.30 -8.39
CA CYS A 23 2.67 -9.72 -8.42
C CYS A 23 3.18 -10.40 -9.68
N PHE A 24 2.98 -9.79 -10.86
CA PHE A 24 3.46 -10.33 -12.14
C PHE A 24 4.98 -10.45 -12.17
N THR A 25 5.71 -9.40 -11.78
CA THR A 25 7.17 -9.41 -11.78
C THR A 25 7.77 -10.40 -10.76
N THR A 26 7.01 -10.72 -9.72
CA THR A 26 7.41 -11.72 -8.72
C THR A 26 7.11 -13.14 -9.20
N CYS A 27 5.93 -13.39 -9.74
CA CYS A 27 5.52 -14.69 -10.26
C CYS A 27 4.34 -14.52 -11.23
N PRO A 28 4.55 -14.62 -12.56
CA PRO A 28 3.48 -14.52 -13.56
C PRO A 28 2.34 -15.51 -13.34
N LEU A 29 2.63 -16.73 -12.91
CA LEU A 29 1.59 -17.73 -12.61
C LEU A 29 0.72 -17.33 -11.43
N LYS A 30 1.32 -16.76 -10.35
CA LYS A 30 0.53 -16.23 -9.23
C LYS A 30 -0.37 -15.08 -9.69
N HIS A 31 0.15 -14.18 -10.52
CA HIS A 31 -0.64 -13.07 -11.10
C HIS A 31 -1.84 -13.63 -11.88
N ARG A 32 -1.64 -14.64 -12.73
CA ARG A 32 -2.71 -15.28 -13.48
C ARG A 32 -3.80 -15.83 -12.55
N PHE A 33 -3.42 -16.63 -11.53
CA PHE A 33 -4.39 -17.18 -10.59
C PHE A 33 -5.19 -16.09 -9.88
N GLN A 34 -4.52 -15.04 -9.41
CA GLN A 34 -5.12 -14.02 -8.57
C GLN A 34 -5.94 -13.00 -9.36
N TYR A 35 -5.43 -12.51 -10.49
CA TYR A 35 -6.00 -11.33 -11.18
C TYR A 35 -6.68 -11.67 -12.51
N VAL A 36 -6.33 -12.78 -13.15
CA VAL A 36 -6.92 -13.17 -14.43
C VAL A 36 -8.01 -14.22 -14.23
N GLU A 37 -7.73 -15.24 -13.44
CA GLU A 37 -8.68 -16.33 -13.18
C GLU A 37 -9.56 -16.06 -11.95
N GLY A 38 -9.23 -15.10 -11.11
CA GLY A 38 -9.98 -14.80 -9.89
C GLY A 38 -10.05 -15.97 -8.91
N ARG A 39 -9.04 -16.84 -8.89
CA ARG A 39 -9.02 -18.01 -8.00
C ARG A 39 -9.00 -17.55 -6.54
N PRO A 40 -9.81 -18.13 -5.67
CA PRO A 40 -9.69 -17.90 -4.24
C PRO A 40 -8.32 -18.37 -3.74
N PRO A 41 -7.70 -17.67 -2.80
CA PRO A 41 -6.47 -18.12 -2.16
C PRO A 41 -6.74 -19.40 -1.35
N GLU A 42 -5.74 -20.28 -1.21
CA GLU A 42 -5.85 -21.49 -0.38
C GLU A 42 -5.77 -21.14 1.13
N ARG A 43 -5.17 -20.02 1.44
CA ARG A 43 -4.97 -19.47 2.78
C ARG A 43 -4.54 -18.02 2.70
N ILE A 44 -4.72 -17.26 3.78
CA ILE A 44 -4.18 -15.91 3.90
C ILE A 44 -3.29 -15.78 5.15
N SER A 45 -2.29 -14.91 5.09
CA SER A 45 -1.51 -14.59 6.29
C SER A 45 -2.27 -13.56 7.13
N ILE A 46 -2.26 -13.73 8.46
CA ILE A 46 -2.77 -12.72 9.41
C ILE A 46 -2.20 -11.32 9.17
N SER A 47 -1.03 -11.23 8.56
CA SER A 47 -0.40 -9.94 8.26
C SER A 47 -1.22 -9.08 7.30
N LEU A 48 -2.08 -9.67 6.48
CA LEU A 48 -2.94 -8.96 5.54
C LEU A 48 -4.11 -8.26 6.28
N PRO A 49 -5.05 -8.97 6.96
CA PRO A 49 -6.12 -8.33 7.72
C PRO A 49 -5.59 -7.45 8.85
N PHE A 50 -4.53 -7.85 9.54
CA PHE A 50 -3.88 -7.02 10.55
C PHE A 50 -3.37 -5.69 9.97
N GLY A 51 -2.73 -5.72 8.80
CA GLY A 51 -2.25 -4.51 8.13
C GLY A 51 -3.41 -3.61 7.73
N SER A 52 -4.45 -4.17 7.10
CA SER A 52 -5.67 -3.46 6.71
C SER A 52 -6.33 -2.77 7.91
N ALA A 53 -6.50 -3.48 9.02
CA ALA A 53 -7.10 -2.93 10.23
C ALA A 53 -6.26 -1.78 10.85
N ILE A 54 -4.93 -1.87 10.87
CA ILE A 54 -4.06 -0.77 11.30
C ILE A 54 -4.21 0.44 10.37
N HIS A 55 -4.27 0.22 9.05
CA HIS A 55 -4.51 1.31 8.08
C HIS A 55 -5.85 2.00 8.32
N SER A 56 -6.92 1.25 8.60
CA SER A 56 -8.24 1.83 8.93
C SER A 56 -8.19 2.75 10.16
N ALA A 57 -7.51 2.33 11.23
CA ALA A 57 -7.36 3.18 12.43
C ALA A 57 -6.50 4.43 12.16
N ILE A 58 -5.42 4.31 11.37
CA ILE A 58 -4.58 5.45 10.98
C ILE A 58 -5.35 6.40 10.05
N GLU A 59 -6.17 5.89 9.13
CA GLU A 59 -7.07 6.69 8.29
C GLU A 59 -8.01 7.55 9.13
N VAL A 60 -8.64 6.95 10.16
CA VAL A 60 -9.52 7.67 11.11
C VAL A 60 -8.76 8.81 11.78
N ALA A 61 -7.55 8.55 12.29
CA ALA A 61 -6.75 9.56 12.95
C ALA A 61 -6.38 10.73 12.04
N TYR A 62 -5.88 10.44 10.82
CA TYR A 62 -5.49 11.49 9.86
C TYR A 62 -6.70 12.23 9.29
N THR A 63 -7.83 11.56 9.13
CA THR A 63 -9.08 12.19 8.68
C THR A 63 -9.59 13.18 9.72
N ALA A 64 -9.56 12.81 11.01
CA ALA A 64 -9.91 13.71 12.11
C ALA A 64 -8.95 14.91 12.21
N LEU A 65 -7.63 14.66 12.10
CA LEU A 65 -6.63 15.72 12.05
C LEU A 65 -6.86 16.70 10.89
N LYS A 66 -7.15 16.19 9.70
CA LYS A 66 -7.43 17.01 8.51
C LYS A 66 -8.67 17.87 8.67
N ASN A 67 -9.75 17.30 9.20
CA ASN A 67 -11.06 17.95 9.24
C ASN A 67 -11.25 18.84 10.48
N HIS A 68 -10.65 18.48 11.60
CA HIS A 68 -10.91 19.08 12.90
C HIS A 68 -9.66 19.62 13.62
N GLY A 69 -8.46 19.40 13.05
CA GLY A 69 -7.19 19.81 13.65
C GLY A 69 -6.77 19.03 14.91
N ARG A 70 -7.50 17.96 15.23
CA ARG A 70 -7.22 17.06 16.36
C ARG A 70 -7.49 15.62 15.96
N THR A 71 -6.75 14.68 16.54
CA THR A 71 -6.98 13.26 16.35
C THR A 71 -8.11 12.73 17.24
N GLU A 72 -8.63 11.56 16.90
CA GLU A 72 -9.50 10.80 17.80
C GLU A 72 -8.70 10.27 19.01
N PRO A 73 -9.39 9.99 20.15
CA PRO A 73 -8.79 9.33 21.30
C PRO A 73 -8.18 7.97 20.92
N LEU A 74 -7.17 7.53 21.68
CA LEU A 74 -6.52 6.23 21.45
C LEU A 74 -7.53 5.07 21.49
N GLU A 75 -8.47 5.13 22.41
CA GLU A 75 -9.53 4.12 22.59
C GLU A 75 -10.36 3.94 21.32
N ALA A 76 -10.74 5.04 20.66
CA ALA A 76 -11.50 4.99 19.42
C ALA A 76 -10.67 4.41 18.24
N LEU A 77 -9.37 4.66 18.20
CA LEU A 77 -8.47 4.05 17.21
C LEU A 77 -8.32 2.54 17.45
N CYS A 78 -8.20 2.12 18.70
CA CYS A 78 -8.14 0.72 19.08
C CYS A 78 -9.45 -0.02 18.74
N GLU A 79 -10.60 0.58 19.05
CA GLU A 79 -11.91 0.03 18.69
C GLU A 79 -12.09 -0.12 17.18
N CYS A 80 -11.69 0.91 16.40
CA CYS A 80 -11.70 0.84 14.94
C CYS A 80 -10.83 -0.31 14.41
N PHE A 81 -9.63 -0.46 14.96
CA PHE A 81 -8.72 -1.55 14.59
C PHE A 81 -9.30 -2.93 14.93
N GLU A 82 -9.79 -3.11 16.16
CA GLU A 82 -10.35 -4.39 16.63
C GLU A 82 -11.54 -4.80 15.78
N THR A 83 -12.48 -3.88 15.57
CA THR A 83 -13.67 -4.12 14.73
C THR A 83 -13.29 -4.47 13.28
N SER A 84 -12.34 -3.73 12.69
CA SER A 84 -11.88 -4.00 11.33
C SER A 84 -11.18 -5.36 11.21
N LEU A 85 -10.35 -5.71 12.20
CA LEU A 85 -9.66 -7.00 12.22
C LEU A 85 -10.67 -8.16 12.38
N GLU A 86 -11.64 -8.03 13.27
CA GLU A 86 -12.66 -9.03 13.54
C GLU A 86 -13.52 -9.28 12.29
N LEU A 87 -14.00 -8.23 11.64
CA LEU A 87 -14.75 -8.33 10.39
C LEU A 87 -13.95 -9.01 9.27
N ASP A 88 -12.68 -8.66 9.09
CA ASP A 88 -11.82 -9.29 8.07
C ASP A 88 -11.59 -10.78 8.36
N LEU A 89 -11.47 -11.17 9.64
CA LEU A 89 -11.30 -12.56 10.04
C LEU A 89 -12.59 -13.38 9.92
N GLU A 90 -13.74 -12.82 10.30
CA GLU A 90 -15.04 -13.47 10.18
C GLU A 90 -15.47 -13.69 8.72
N HIS A 91 -15.15 -12.75 7.83
CA HIS A 91 -15.45 -12.86 6.40
C HIS A 91 -14.41 -13.68 5.61
N SER A 92 -13.38 -14.20 6.28
CA SER A 92 -12.38 -15.03 5.61
C SER A 92 -12.92 -16.42 5.31
N GLU A 93 -13.17 -16.71 4.03
CA GLU A 93 -13.60 -18.04 3.57
C GLU A 93 -12.48 -19.10 3.58
N VAL A 94 -11.27 -18.70 3.91
CA VAL A 94 -10.08 -19.55 3.89
C VAL A 94 -9.30 -19.49 5.20
N PRO A 95 -8.50 -20.52 5.53
CA PRO A 95 -7.71 -20.54 6.75
C PRO A 95 -6.77 -19.32 6.87
N VAL A 96 -6.79 -18.67 8.03
CA VAL A 96 -5.87 -17.59 8.38
C VAL A 96 -4.66 -18.17 9.09
N ILE A 97 -3.47 -17.89 8.56
CA ILE A 97 -2.20 -18.37 9.12
C ILE A 97 -1.61 -17.28 10.00
N PHE A 98 -1.59 -17.53 11.30
CA PHE A 98 -0.97 -16.66 12.29
C PHE A 98 0.56 -16.71 12.21
N LYS A 99 1.23 -15.67 12.70
CA LYS A 99 2.69 -15.51 12.68
C LYS A 99 3.23 -15.40 14.11
N LYS A 100 4.53 -15.54 14.27
CA LYS A 100 5.18 -15.49 15.59
C LYS A 100 4.84 -14.23 16.39
N GLU A 101 4.78 -13.08 15.73
CA GLU A 101 4.51 -11.78 16.36
C GLU A 101 3.02 -11.57 16.66
N THR A 102 2.16 -12.36 16.02
CA THR A 102 0.70 -12.35 16.17
C THR A 102 0.23 -13.81 16.19
N PRO A 103 0.49 -14.55 17.29
CA PRO A 103 0.35 -16.02 17.31
C PRO A 103 -1.10 -16.50 17.27
N ASP A 104 -2.03 -15.67 17.68
CA ASP A 104 -3.47 -15.90 17.70
C ASP A 104 -4.22 -14.56 17.61
N HIS A 105 -5.55 -14.61 17.63
CA HIS A 105 -6.40 -13.41 17.60
C HIS A 105 -6.08 -12.46 18.78
N LYS A 106 -5.99 -12.98 20.00
CA LYS A 106 -5.70 -12.17 21.18
C LYS A 106 -4.33 -11.50 21.09
N GLY A 107 -3.32 -12.22 20.62
CA GLY A 107 -1.99 -11.68 20.39
C GLY A 107 -1.96 -10.62 19.29
N ALA A 108 -2.77 -10.79 18.23
CA ALA A 108 -2.92 -9.80 17.18
C ALA A 108 -3.56 -8.51 17.70
N VAL A 109 -4.66 -8.61 18.48
CA VAL A 109 -5.30 -7.45 19.11
C VAL A 109 -4.34 -6.72 20.05
N ALA A 110 -3.66 -7.43 20.94
CA ALA A 110 -2.69 -6.84 21.86
C ALA A 110 -1.55 -6.11 21.13
N MET A 111 -1.02 -6.71 20.05
CA MET A 111 0.03 -6.11 19.23
C MET A 111 -0.47 -4.85 18.52
N GLY A 112 -1.65 -4.88 17.92
CA GLY A 112 -2.23 -3.74 17.21
C GLY A 112 -2.46 -2.55 18.13
N ASN A 113 -3.07 -2.78 19.30
CA ASN A 113 -3.29 -1.74 20.30
C ASN A 113 -1.99 -1.11 20.80
N ALA A 114 -0.96 -1.93 21.05
CA ALA A 114 0.35 -1.43 21.42
C ALA A 114 1.02 -0.59 20.31
N MET A 115 0.85 -0.98 19.04
CA MET A 115 1.33 -0.22 17.88
C MET A 115 0.57 1.09 17.70
N LEU A 116 -0.76 1.09 17.86
CA LEU A 116 -1.59 2.29 17.79
C LEU A 116 -1.28 3.28 18.91
N LYS A 117 -0.95 2.79 20.11
CA LYS A 117 -0.46 3.64 21.19
C LYS A 117 0.80 4.40 20.78
N VAL A 118 1.80 3.71 20.21
CA VAL A 118 3.03 4.35 19.73
C VAL A 118 2.73 5.36 18.60
N PHE A 119 1.83 5.02 17.68
CA PHE A 119 1.38 5.94 16.65
C PHE A 119 0.72 7.18 17.25
N HIS A 120 -0.26 7.01 18.13
CA HIS A 120 -1.00 8.09 18.77
C HIS A 120 -0.08 9.03 19.57
N GLU A 121 0.85 8.49 20.34
CA GLU A 121 1.88 9.25 21.07
C GLU A 121 2.81 10.05 20.13
N SER A 122 2.97 9.62 18.87
CA SER A 122 3.79 10.32 17.87
C SER A 122 3.06 11.45 17.13
N ILE A 123 1.74 11.57 17.26
CA ILE A 123 0.92 12.54 16.53
C ILE A 123 1.36 14.00 16.77
N PRO A 124 1.67 14.45 17.98
CA PRO A 124 2.15 15.84 18.18
C PRO A 124 3.40 16.15 17.35
N GLN A 125 4.34 15.21 17.26
CA GLN A 125 5.53 15.35 16.44
C GLN A 125 5.21 15.35 14.94
N ILE A 126 4.25 14.50 14.50
CA ILE A 126 3.80 14.48 13.11
C ILE A 126 3.24 15.85 12.73
N VAL A 127 2.28 16.36 13.51
CA VAL A 127 1.63 17.66 13.26
C VAL A 127 2.64 18.80 13.26
N GLN A 128 3.62 18.76 14.17
CA GLN A 128 4.69 19.77 14.21
C GLN A 128 5.52 19.82 12.91
N ASN A 129 5.66 18.70 12.20
CA ASN A 129 6.51 18.59 11.02
C ASN A 129 5.78 18.78 9.69
N ILE A 130 4.46 18.89 9.68
CA ILE A 130 3.65 19.13 8.48
C ILE A 130 3.07 20.54 8.47
N GLN A 131 2.81 21.08 7.28
CA GLN A 131 2.04 22.31 7.08
C GLN A 131 0.55 22.00 6.98
N GLU A 132 0.19 20.98 6.19
CA GLU A 132 -1.19 20.54 5.99
C GLU A 132 -1.27 19.06 5.60
N ILE A 133 -2.40 18.42 5.87
CA ILE A 133 -2.79 17.14 5.29
C ILE A 133 -3.57 17.45 4.01
N VAL A 134 -2.96 17.18 2.86
CA VAL A 134 -3.56 17.41 1.54
C VAL A 134 -4.68 16.40 1.28
N ALA A 135 -4.39 15.11 1.48
CA ALA A 135 -5.35 14.03 1.31
C ALA A 135 -5.03 12.82 2.18
N VAL A 136 -6.09 12.08 2.54
CA VAL A 136 -6.03 10.78 3.22
C VAL A 136 -6.74 9.79 2.30
N GLU A 137 -6.18 8.59 2.11
CA GLU A 137 -6.71 7.55 1.23
C GLU A 137 -7.12 8.11 -0.15
N LEU A 138 -6.16 8.74 -0.84
CA LEU A 138 -6.40 9.44 -2.10
C LEU A 138 -6.41 8.46 -3.28
N PRO A 139 -7.58 8.15 -3.90
CA PRO A 139 -7.63 7.37 -5.12
C PRO A 139 -7.20 8.23 -6.32
N LEU A 140 -6.20 7.76 -7.04
CA LEU A 140 -5.72 8.42 -8.27
C LEU A 140 -5.64 7.41 -9.42
N THR A 141 -5.97 7.90 -10.60
CA THR A 141 -5.83 7.16 -11.85
C THR A 141 -5.16 8.07 -12.88
N ALA A 142 -4.28 7.50 -13.70
CA ALA A 142 -3.64 8.22 -14.79
C ALA A 142 -3.32 7.28 -15.96
N LYS A 143 -3.35 7.77 -17.19
CA LYS A 143 -2.87 7.02 -18.36
C LYS A 143 -1.39 6.69 -18.19
N LEU A 144 -1.01 5.50 -18.62
CA LEU A 144 0.40 5.17 -18.81
C LEU A 144 0.88 5.74 -20.15
N TYR A 145 2.11 6.19 -20.18
CA TYR A 145 2.76 6.73 -21.38
C TYR A 145 3.90 5.83 -21.84
N THR A 146 4.06 5.73 -23.15
CA THR A 146 5.24 5.09 -23.76
C THR A 146 6.52 5.89 -23.52
N GLU A 147 7.68 5.34 -23.92
CA GLU A 147 8.96 6.05 -23.86
C GLU A 147 8.95 7.36 -24.67
N ASP A 148 8.22 7.34 -25.79
CA ASP A 148 8.10 8.50 -26.71
C ASP A 148 7.02 9.49 -26.24
N GLY A 149 6.46 9.30 -25.05
CA GLY A 149 5.46 10.19 -24.46
C GLY A 149 4.06 10.07 -25.06
N GLN A 150 3.76 8.99 -25.79
CA GLN A 150 2.42 8.72 -26.29
C GLN A 150 1.57 8.06 -25.20
N PRO A 151 0.30 8.47 -25.03
CA PRO A 151 -0.61 7.81 -24.09
C PRO A 151 -0.94 6.41 -24.60
N THR A 152 -0.98 5.45 -23.67
CA THR A 152 -1.49 4.10 -23.92
C THR A 152 -2.97 4.01 -23.55
N GLU A 153 -3.64 2.90 -23.88
CA GLU A 153 -5.02 2.63 -23.46
C GLU A 153 -5.09 2.28 -21.96
N PHE A 154 -3.97 1.85 -21.40
CA PHE A 154 -3.91 1.42 -20.01
C PHE A 154 -3.83 2.60 -19.03
N LYS A 155 -4.49 2.42 -17.90
CA LYS A 155 -4.43 3.35 -16.77
C LYS A 155 -3.70 2.70 -15.61
N LEU A 156 -2.83 3.47 -14.97
CA LEU A 156 -2.29 3.14 -13.66
C LEU A 156 -3.23 3.68 -12.60
N SER A 157 -3.59 2.84 -11.63
CA SER A 157 -4.43 3.25 -10.52
C SER A 157 -3.75 2.92 -9.19
N GLY A 158 -4.03 3.72 -8.18
CA GLY A 158 -3.54 3.51 -6.82
C GLY A 158 -4.28 4.37 -5.82
N ILE A 159 -4.34 3.89 -4.58
CA ILE A 159 -4.82 4.65 -3.43
C ILE A 159 -3.60 5.02 -2.62
N LEU A 160 -3.39 6.31 -2.39
CA LEU A 160 -2.28 6.84 -1.62
C LEU A 160 -2.74 7.04 -0.17
N ASP A 161 -2.11 6.36 0.78
CA ASP A 161 -2.53 6.37 2.19
C ASP A 161 -2.60 7.80 2.73
N LEU A 162 -1.55 8.60 2.49
CA LEU A 162 -1.50 9.98 2.97
C LEU A 162 -0.66 10.85 2.03
N VAL A 163 -1.18 12.02 1.71
CA VAL A 163 -0.45 13.08 1.01
C VAL A 163 -0.41 14.30 1.91
N ILE A 164 0.78 14.79 2.22
CA ILE A 164 1.00 15.96 3.07
C ILE A 164 1.78 17.06 2.34
N ARG A 165 1.71 18.26 2.84
CA ARG A 165 2.64 19.33 2.54
C ARG A 165 3.55 19.54 3.75
N ASP A 166 4.85 19.45 3.54
CA ASP A 166 5.83 19.66 4.61
C ASP A 166 6.00 21.17 4.94
N LYS A 167 6.77 21.49 5.97
CA LYS A 167 7.03 22.89 6.38
C LYS A 167 7.77 23.74 5.35
N LYS A 168 8.30 23.11 4.29
CA LYS A 168 8.92 23.80 3.14
C LYS A 168 7.93 24.01 1.99
N GLY A 169 6.68 23.61 2.15
CA GLY A 169 5.64 23.68 1.12
C GLY A 169 5.72 22.57 0.06
N GLU A 170 6.55 21.55 0.25
CA GLU A 170 6.72 20.45 -0.71
C GLU A 170 5.73 19.31 -0.45
N ILE A 171 5.24 18.71 -1.52
CA ILE A 171 4.38 17.54 -1.44
C ILE A 171 5.21 16.32 -1.05
N VAL A 172 4.72 15.59 -0.05
CA VAL A 172 5.27 14.31 0.40
C VAL A 172 4.16 13.25 0.35
N VAL A 173 4.40 12.15 -0.33
CA VAL A 173 3.53 10.97 -0.22
C VAL A 173 4.05 10.09 0.91
N VAL A 174 3.16 9.70 1.80
CA VAL A 174 3.45 8.83 2.94
C VAL A 174 2.69 7.52 2.74
N ASP A 175 3.38 6.42 2.93
CA ASP A 175 2.81 5.07 2.88
C ASP A 175 3.03 4.43 4.26
N ASN A 176 1.94 4.07 4.90
CA ASN A 176 1.93 3.46 6.22
C ASN A 176 2.22 1.96 6.09
N LYS A 177 3.10 1.45 6.92
CA LYS A 177 3.45 0.02 6.91
C LYS A 177 3.48 -0.58 8.29
N THR A 178 3.11 -1.85 8.37
CA THR A 178 3.38 -2.69 9.55
C THR A 178 4.46 -3.70 9.20
N ALA A 179 5.51 -3.82 10.00
CA ALA A 179 6.63 -4.71 9.69
C ALA A 179 7.31 -5.28 10.92
N SER A 180 7.72 -6.56 10.88
CA SER A 180 8.58 -7.17 11.90
C SER A 180 10.06 -6.85 11.69
N LYS A 181 10.47 -6.61 10.43
CA LYS A 181 11.88 -6.32 10.07
C LYS A 181 12.05 -4.84 9.75
N ALA A 182 13.20 -4.27 10.05
CA ALA A 182 13.57 -2.92 9.65
C ALA A 182 13.62 -2.81 8.13
N MET A 183 13.19 -1.67 7.60
CA MET A 183 13.34 -1.37 6.18
C MET A 183 14.72 -0.74 5.94
N ALA A 184 15.52 -1.36 5.10
CA ALA A 184 16.79 -0.75 4.67
C ALA A 184 16.50 0.47 3.76
N LYS A 185 17.40 1.46 3.81
CA LYS A 185 17.28 2.65 2.95
C LYS A 185 17.25 2.26 1.45
N SER A 186 18.08 1.29 1.04
CA SER A 186 18.08 0.77 -0.33
C SER A 186 16.72 0.17 -0.73
N THR A 187 16.04 -0.55 0.18
CA THR A 187 14.69 -1.07 -0.07
C THR A 187 13.68 0.05 -0.32
N ALA A 188 13.78 1.14 0.44
CA ALA A 188 12.93 2.32 0.22
C ALA A 188 13.27 3.01 -1.10
N ASP A 189 14.56 3.12 -1.44
CA ASP A 189 15.03 3.75 -2.68
C ASP A 189 14.61 2.94 -3.92
N ASP A 190 14.56 1.62 -3.83
CA ASP A 190 14.17 0.72 -4.93
C ASP A 190 12.64 0.47 -4.99
N SER A 191 11.85 1.08 -4.10
CA SER A 191 10.40 0.83 -4.05
C SER A 191 9.69 1.30 -5.31
N GLY A 192 9.15 0.36 -6.08
CA GLY A 192 8.30 0.63 -7.23
C GLY A 192 6.93 1.22 -6.82
N GLN A 193 6.42 0.91 -5.62
CA GLN A 193 5.18 1.50 -5.08
C GLN A 193 5.30 3.02 -4.95
N MET A 194 6.39 3.49 -4.34
CA MET A 194 6.63 4.93 -4.21
C MET A 194 6.84 5.61 -5.56
N THR A 195 7.40 4.88 -6.54
CA THR A 195 7.54 5.40 -7.89
C THR A 195 6.19 5.49 -8.60
N ALA A 196 5.31 4.49 -8.42
CA ALA A 196 3.94 4.52 -8.93
C ALA A 196 3.14 5.70 -8.32
N TYR A 197 3.23 5.91 -7.02
CA TYR A 197 2.59 7.03 -6.34
C TYR A 197 3.11 8.38 -6.83
N SER A 198 4.43 8.51 -6.99
CA SER A 198 5.04 9.70 -7.58
C SER A 198 4.55 9.96 -9.01
N TYR A 199 4.36 8.90 -9.82
CA TYR A 199 3.79 8.99 -11.16
C TYR A 199 2.35 9.52 -11.12
N LEU A 200 1.51 8.95 -10.26
CA LEU A 200 0.11 9.36 -10.09
C LEU A 200 0.00 10.82 -9.65
N LEU A 201 0.81 11.26 -8.69
CA LEU A 201 0.82 12.65 -8.24
C LEU A 201 1.21 13.63 -9.35
N ALA A 202 2.23 13.29 -10.15
CA ALA A 202 2.67 14.13 -11.27
C ALA A 202 1.63 14.16 -12.41
N ALA A 203 1.05 13.04 -12.76
CA ALA A 203 0.05 12.95 -13.83
C ALA A 203 -1.26 13.67 -13.45
N ASN A 204 -1.62 13.68 -12.16
CA ASN A 204 -2.79 14.40 -11.63
C ASN A 204 -2.48 15.85 -11.18
N ARG A 205 -1.31 16.38 -11.53
CA ARG A 205 -0.91 17.78 -11.30
C ARG A 205 -0.78 18.21 -9.83
N TYR A 206 -0.58 17.27 -8.91
CA TYR A 206 -0.21 17.61 -7.53
C TYR A 206 1.20 18.17 -7.45
N VAL A 207 2.05 17.76 -8.38
CA VAL A 207 3.42 18.27 -8.57
C VAL A 207 3.70 18.49 -10.06
N PHE A 208 4.67 19.32 -10.40
CA PHE A 208 5.10 19.44 -11.79
C PHE A 208 5.72 18.13 -12.31
N PRO A 209 5.49 17.76 -13.57
CA PRO A 209 6.02 16.51 -14.14
C PRO A 209 7.54 16.34 -14.06
N THR A 210 8.27 17.43 -14.00
CA THR A 210 9.75 17.44 -13.90
C THR A 210 10.26 17.49 -12.46
N SER A 211 9.40 17.88 -11.49
CA SER A 211 9.80 18.03 -10.09
C SER A 211 10.02 16.67 -9.43
N PRO A 212 11.02 16.55 -8.56
CA PRO A 212 11.14 15.38 -7.70
C PRO A 212 9.96 15.32 -6.70
N VAL A 213 9.63 14.11 -6.25
CA VAL A 213 8.60 13.87 -5.23
C VAL A 213 9.26 13.23 -4.02
N LYS A 214 9.07 13.83 -2.86
CA LYS A 214 9.44 13.22 -1.59
C LYS A 214 8.48 12.10 -1.27
N CYS A 215 9.03 10.98 -0.83
CA CYS A 215 8.28 9.80 -0.42
C CYS A 215 8.74 9.37 0.96
N GLN A 216 7.83 8.87 1.77
CA GLN A 216 8.10 8.46 3.13
C GLN A 216 7.37 7.15 3.43
N PHE A 217 8.09 6.19 3.96
CA PHE A 217 7.50 5.07 4.66
C PHE A 217 7.37 5.42 6.13
N ASP A 218 6.17 5.30 6.68
CA ASP A 218 5.87 5.42 8.10
C ASP A 218 5.58 4.02 8.64
N ILE A 219 6.50 3.47 9.39
CA ILE A 219 6.54 2.03 9.70
C ILE A 219 6.28 1.82 11.18
N LEU A 220 5.16 1.18 11.49
CA LEU A 220 4.90 0.65 12.82
C LEU A 220 5.51 -0.76 12.92
N ARG A 221 6.48 -0.91 13.81
CA ARG A 221 7.26 -2.14 13.97
C ARG A 221 6.57 -3.10 14.94
N LYS A 222 6.30 -4.33 14.45
CA LYS A 222 5.77 -5.46 15.25
C LYS A 222 6.90 -6.05 16.10
N LEU A 223 7.19 -5.43 17.22
CA LEU A 223 8.22 -5.83 18.18
C LEU A 223 7.58 -6.07 19.55
N VAL A 224 8.27 -6.74 20.47
CA VAL A 224 7.83 -6.88 21.87
C VAL A 224 7.51 -5.50 22.47
N THR A 225 8.35 -4.52 22.17
CA THR A 225 8.06 -3.09 22.40
C THR A 225 7.94 -2.44 21.03
N PRO A 226 6.72 -2.17 20.53
CA PRO A 226 6.53 -1.54 19.23
C PRO A 226 7.21 -0.19 19.16
N LYS A 227 7.62 0.20 17.95
CA LYS A 227 8.17 1.51 17.68
C LYS A 227 7.77 1.99 16.29
N ARG A 228 7.78 3.29 16.10
CA ARG A 228 7.59 3.95 14.81
C ARG A 228 8.95 4.26 14.19
N GLU A 229 9.12 3.92 12.93
CA GLU A 229 10.32 4.23 12.14
C GLU A 229 9.90 4.97 10.87
N ILE A 230 10.70 5.97 10.47
CA ILE A 230 10.48 6.74 9.25
C ILE A 230 11.65 6.47 8.31
N VAL A 231 11.34 6.09 7.07
CA VAL A 231 12.33 5.94 6.01
C VAL A 231 11.93 6.81 4.83
N GLN A 232 12.74 7.84 4.56
CA GLN A 232 12.48 8.79 3.48
C GLN A 232 13.25 8.43 2.21
N THR A 233 12.65 8.73 1.06
CA THR A 233 13.25 8.56 -0.26
C THR A 233 12.72 9.63 -1.21
N ILE A 234 13.29 9.76 -2.38
CA ILE A 234 12.88 10.75 -3.38
C ILE A 234 12.72 10.04 -4.73
N ARG A 235 11.75 10.48 -5.52
CA ARG A 235 11.53 10.00 -6.88
C ARG A 235 11.67 11.14 -7.89
N SER A 236 12.59 10.97 -8.82
CA SER A 236 12.81 11.90 -9.93
C SER A 236 11.82 11.65 -11.09
N SER A 237 11.81 12.54 -12.06
CA SER A 237 11.10 12.31 -13.32
C SER A 237 11.65 11.11 -14.10
N GLN A 238 12.94 10.82 -13.96
CA GLN A 238 13.56 9.67 -14.62
C GLN A 238 13.10 8.35 -14.03
N ASP A 239 12.91 8.29 -12.70
CA ASP A 239 12.35 7.11 -12.03
C ASP A 239 10.93 6.83 -12.53
N ARG A 240 10.11 7.88 -12.68
CA ARG A 240 8.75 7.76 -13.24
C ARG A 240 8.74 7.26 -14.68
N LYS A 241 9.66 7.74 -15.53
CA LYS A 241 9.80 7.25 -16.91
C LYS A 241 10.19 5.77 -16.94
N ARG A 242 11.18 5.39 -16.12
CA ARG A 242 11.59 3.98 -15.99
C ARG A 242 10.45 3.10 -15.51
N PHE A 243 9.68 3.55 -14.52
CA PHE A 243 8.52 2.83 -14.03
C PHE A 243 7.46 2.62 -15.12
N ALA A 244 7.10 3.67 -15.87
CA ALA A 244 6.14 3.56 -16.98
C ALA A 244 6.61 2.57 -18.05
N LYS A 245 7.90 2.55 -18.37
CA LYS A 245 8.50 1.55 -19.27
C LYS A 245 8.31 0.12 -18.75
N VAL A 246 8.60 -0.12 -17.46
CA VAL A 246 8.42 -1.45 -16.84
C VAL A 246 6.94 -1.84 -16.85
N ALA A 247 6.03 -0.93 -16.45
CA ALA A 247 4.60 -1.18 -16.46
C ALA A 247 4.07 -1.58 -17.84
N ASN A 248 4.47 -0.86 -18.90
CA ASN A 248 4.09 -1.18 -20.28
C ASN A 248 4.65 -2.55 -20.73
N ARG A 249 5.86 -2.92 -20.32
CA ARG A 249 6.43 -4.25 -20.63
C ARG A 249 5.70 -5.38 -19.89
N VAL A 250 5.31 -5.14 -18.65
CA VAL A 250 4.48 -6.09 -17.88
C VAL A 250 3.13 -6.27 -18.56
N LEU A 251 2.47 -5.20 -18.96
CA LEU A 251 1.19 -5.25 -19.67
C LEU A 251 1.31 -6.04 -20.98
N ALA A 252 2.30 -5.72 -21.82
CA ALA A 252 2.54 -6.47 -23.04
C ALA A 252 2.80 -7.96 -22.78
N ALA A 253 3.50 -8.31 -21.70
CA ALA A 253 3.73 -9.71 -21.33
C ALA A 253 2.45 -10.42 -20.90
N ILE A 254 1.58 -9.73 -20.15
CA ILE A 254 0.25 -10.25 -19.75
C ILE A 254 -0.63 -10.48 -20.98
N GLU A 255 -0.70 -9.50 -21.90
CA GLU A 255 -1.48 -9.60 -23.15
C GLU A 255 -1.02 -10.74 -24.04
N ASN A 256 0.30 -10.96 -24.12
CA ASN A 256 0.87 -12.10 -24.86
C ASN A 256 0.77 -13.44 -24.13
N GLY A 257 0.04 -13.51 -23.01
CA GLY A 257 -0.19 -14.76 -22.28
C GLY A 257 1.08 -15.32 -21.63
N MET A 258 2.06 -14.49 -21.31
CA MET A 258 3.30 -14.94 -20.67
C MET A 258 3.01 -15.38 -19.23
N VAL A 259 3.01 -16.70 -19.00
CA VAL A 259 2.69 -17.33 -17.72
C VAL A 259 3.69 -18.44 -17.42
N TYR A 260 4.33 -18.34 -16.25
CA TYR A 260 5.23 -19.37 -15.72
C TYR A 260 5.39 -19.19 -14.21
N PRO A 261 5.67 -20.27 -13.45
CA PRO A 261 6.01 -20.16 -12.05
C PRO A 261 7.43 -19.62 -11.89
N GLN A 262 7.61 -18.69 -10.95
CA GLN A 262 8.93 -18.18 -10.58
C GLN A 262 9.22 -18.53 -9.13
N SER A 263 10.14 -19.47 -8.93
CA SER A 263 10.55 -19.91 -7.59
C SER A 263 11.31 -18.81 -6.84
N SER A 264 10.87 -18.52 -5.63
CA SER A 264 11.52 -17.56 -4.75
C SER A 264 11.24 -17.90 -3.28
N TRP A 265 11.86 -17.16 -2.35
CA TRP A 265 11.55 -17.30 -0.92
C TRP A 265 10.06 -17.05 -0.59
N MET A 266 9.35 -16.30 -1.43
CA MET A 266 7.91 -16.04 -1.27
C MET A 266 7.03 -17.28 -1.49
N CYS A 267 7.57 -18.35 -2.09
CA CYS A 267 6.82 -19.60 -2.29
C CYS A 267 6.45 -20.29 -0.98
N ALA A 268 7.21 -20.07 0.10
CA ALA A 268 6.93 -20.64 1.41
C ALA A 268 5.55 -20.23 1.97
N ASP A 269 5.15 -18.98 1.73
CA ASP A 269 3.86 -18.42 2.17
C ASP A 269 2.88 -18.19 0.99
N CYS A 270 3.11 -18.83 -0.16
CA CYS A 270 2.28 -18.61 -1.33
C CYS A 270 0.85 -19.12 -1.12
N ALA A 271 -0.12 -18.23 -1.37
CA ALA A 271 -1.54 -18.53 -1.26
C ALA A 271 -2.07 -19.49 -2.33
N TYR A 272 -1.25 -19.87 -3.31
CA TYR A 272 -1.61 -20.74 -4.46
C TYR A 272 -0.62 -21.89 -4.61
N SER A 273 -0.04 -22.39 -3.51
CA SER A 273 1.04 -23.37 -3.57
C SER A 273 0.61 -24.72 -4.16
N ASN A 274 -0.60 -25.18 -3.84
CA ASN A 274 -1.13 -26.44 -4.38
C ASN A 274 -1.55 -26.28 -5.85
N ALA A 275 -2.21 -25.20 -6.20
CA ALA A 275 -2.56 -24.90 -7.60
C ALA A 275 -1.30 -24.78 -8.49
N CYS A 276 -0.22 -24.19 -7.96
CA CYS A 276 1.06 -24.08 -8.65
C CYS A 276 1.73 -25.45 -8.88
N LYS A 277 1.64 -26.38 -7.92
CA LYS A 277 2.18 -27.75 -8.06
C LYS A 277 1.39 -28.60 -9.04
N ALA A 278 0.11 -28.28 -9.22
CA ALA A 278 -0.78 -28.97 -10.15
C ALA A 278 -0.78 -28.36 -11.56
N TRP A 279 -0.11 -27.25 -11.75
CA TRP A 279 0.01 -26.54 -13.04
C TRP A 279 1.14 -27.16 -13.88
#